data_e6a9cb82addd75bd9b20b3a54b3935ad
#
_entry.id   e6a9cb82addd75bd9b20b3a54b3935ad
#
_cell.length_a   1.000
_cell.length_b   1.000
_cell.length_c   1.000
_cell.angle_alpha   90.00
_cell.angle_beta   90.00
_cell.angle_gamma   90.00
#
_symmetry.space_group_name_H-M   'P 1'
#
loop_
_entity.id
_entity.type
_entity.pdbx_description
1 polymer ?
#
loop_
_entity_poly.entity_id
_entity_poly.type
_entity_poly.pdbx_seq_one_letter_code
_entity_poly.pdbx_strand_id
1 'polypeptide(L)'
;MRNLLRMLVVAAFLTGAAPAGRAQETTAEAPIVIGTSYALTSSIYERDREINVWLPPGYDDSTTAYPVLYLLDGGVTFQDFHHISGIAQLGTVNGTTRDVIVVGIASADRRNELALPTEDLELIARYPTQGQSDRFRRFIADEVQPFIEGRFRTSGETALMGESLGGLFVVETFLKEPQLFDAYVAVSPSLWWDGGRLARQAGAHLRDHSNDPRTVILTLGDEGPEMQAPMDVLVANLENYAMPGVTWDFTPRPTESHATIYHGAALEAFRRLYPAPQTGD
;
A
#
# COMPACT_ATOMS: atom_id res chain seq x y z
N MET A 1 3.10 -30.08 -96.60
CA MET A 1 4.05 -31.09 -96.16
C MET A 1 4.88 -30.47 -95.03
N ARG A 2 4.66 -30.71 -93.84
CA ARG A 2 5.43 -30.63 -92.59
C ARG A 2 4.48 -30.38 -91.40
N ASN A 3 4.15 -31.49 -90.78
CA ASN A 3 3.37 -31.52 -89.54
C ASN A 3 4.18 -30.90 -88.41
N LEU A 4 3.63 -29.89 -87.69
CA LEU A 4 4.16 -29.39 -86.46
C LEU A 4 3.30 -29.96 -85.33
N LEU A 5 3.89 -30.86 -84.58
CA LEU A 5 3.36 -31.44 -83.37
C LEU A 5 3.50 -30.41 -82.18
N ARG A 6 2.41 -29.88 -81.66
CA ARG A 6 2.44 -29.04 -80.49
C ARG A 6 2.33 -29.92 -79.25
N MET A 7 3.39 -29.93 -78.47
CA MET A 7 3.46 -30.57 -77.17
C MET A 7 2.83 -29.62 -76.14
N LEU A 8 1.72 -30.05 -75.49
CA LEU A 8 1.12 -29.36 -74.39
C LEU A 8 1.84 -29.80 -73.09
N VAL A 9 2.53 -28.86 -72.42
CA VAL A 9 3.10 -29.09 -71.07
C VAL A 9 2.02 -28.69 -70.03
N VAL A 10 1.46 -29.67 -69.33
CA VAL A 10 0.60 -29.45 -68.24
C VAL A 10 1.44 -29.29 -66.95
N ALA A 11 1.57 -28.06 -66.43
CA ALA A 11 2.20 -27.81 -65.16
C ALA A 11 1.20 -28.10 -64.03
N ALA A 12 1.42 -29.18 -63.29
CA ALA A 12 0.67 -29.49 -62.08
C ALA A 12 1.18 -28.60 -60.95
N PHE A 13 0.39 -27.64 -60.54
CA PHE A 13 0.60 -26.91 -59.28
C PHE A 13 0.23 -27.80 -58.09
N LEU A 14 1.21 -28.34 -57.38
CA LEU A 14 1.07 -28.92 -56.08
C LEU A 14 0.88 -27.80 -55.07
N THR A 15 -0.37 -27.50 -54.69
CA THR A 15 -0.68 -26.64 -53.53
C THR A 15 -0.41 -27.47 -52.28
N GLY A 16 0.79 -27.29 -51.70
CA GLY A 16 1.09 -27.81 -50.37
C GLY A 16 0.27 -27.06 -49.34
N ALA A 17 -0.78 -27.70 -48.80
CA ALA A 17 -1.45 -27.21 -47.62
C ALA A 17 -0.46 -27.29 -46.44
N ALA A 18 -0.05 -26.13 -45.93
CA ALA A 18 0.68 -26.09 -44.64
C ALA A 18 -0.18 -26.77 -43.57
N PRO A 19 0.39 -27.61 -42.69
CA PRO A 19 -0.35 -28.19 -41.62
C PRO A 19 -0.86 -27.04 -40.72
N ALA A 20 -2.17 -26.95 -40.55
CA ALA A 20 -2.77 -26.04 -39.56
C ALA A 20 -2.17 -26.42 -38.22
N GLY A 21 -1.40 -25.50 -37.63
CA GLY A 21 -0.87 -25.68 -36.28
C GLY A 21 -2.02 -26.00 -35.35
N ARG A 22 -2.02 -27.19 -34.78
CA ARG A 22 -2.96 -27.53 -33.71
C ARG A 22 -2.72 -26.54 -32.58
N ALA A 23 -3.69 -25.69 -32.28
CA ALA A 23 -3.70 -24.94 -31.03
C ALA A 23 -3.56 -25.97 -29.89
N GLN A 24 -2.59 -25.75 -29.01
CA GLN A 24 -2.38 -26.62 -27.86
C GLN A 24 -3.61 -26.50 -26.96
N GLU A 25 -4.31 -27.62 -26.74
CA GLU A 25 -5.46 -27.65 -25.83
C GLU A 25 -4.97 -27.40 -24.40
N THR A 26 -5.56 -26.41 -23.72
CA THR A 26 -5.36 -26.18 -22.30
C THR A 26 -6.01 -27.33 -21.52
N THR A 27 -5.21 -28.08 -20.77
CA THR A 27 -5.68 -29.29 -20.06
C THR A 27 -6.21 -29.00 -18.64
N ALA A 28 -5.86 -27.85 -18.07
CA ALA A 28 -6.35 -27.40 -16.74
C ALA A 28 -6.22 -25.89 -16.60
N GLU A 29 -7.16 -25.26 -15.92
CA GLU A 29 -7.12 -23.87 -15.48
C GLU A 29 -7.30 -23.83 -13.98
N ALA A 30 -6.54 -22.95 -13.29
CA ALA A 30 -6.69 -22.70 -11.87
C ALA A 30 -6.49 -21.20 -11.60
N PRO A 31 -7.20 -20.63 -10.61
CA PRO A 31 -7.00 -19.24 -10.22
C PRO A 31 -5.62 -19.03 -9.60
N ILE A 32 -5.05 -17.84 -9.80
CA ILE A 32 -3.90 -17.36 -9.04
C ILE A 32 -4.45 -16.72 -7.77
N VAL A 33 -4.17 -17.32 -6.60
CA VAL A 33 -4.67 -16.84 -5.31
C VAL A 33 -3.55 -16.06 -4.63
N ILE A 34 -3.79 -14.77 -4.35
CA ILE A 34 -2.84 -13.88 -3.67
C ILE A 34 -3.18 -13.75 -2.18
N GLY A 35 -4.46 -13.77 -1.83
CA GLY A 35 -4.94 -13.59 -0.46
C GLY A 35 -6.43 -13.87 -0.35
N THR A 36 -7.04 -13.45 0.75
CA THR A 36 -8.49 -13.61 0.99
C THR A 36 -9.13 -12.24 1.20
N SER A 37 -10.21 -11.98 0.46
CA SER A 37 -11.04 -10.79 0.64
C SER A 37 -12.20 -11.09 1.58
N TYR A 38 -12.42 -10.21 2.55
CA TYR A 38 -13.50 -10.26 3.53
C TYR A 38 -14.43 -9.07 3.33
N ALA A 39 -15.73 -9.31 3.40
CA ALA A 39 -16.74 -8.28 3.56
C ALA A 39 -16.99 -8.07 5.06
N LEU A 40 -16.37 -7.06 5.65
CA LEU A 40 -16.56 -6.69 7.05
C LEU A 40 -17.78 -5.78 7.16
N THR A 41 -18.85 -6.25 7.80
CA THR A 41 -20.03 -5.43 8.06
C THR A 41 -19.70 -4.36 9.08
N SER A 42 -19.66 -3.11 8.63
CA SER A 42 -19.30 -1.96 9.45
C SER A 42 -20.54 -1.29 10.04
N SER A 43 -20.56 -1.15 11.35
CA SER A 43 -21.57 -0.36 12.07
C SER A 43 -21.33 1.15 11.88
N ILE A 44 -20.08 1.57 11.73
CA ILE A 44 -19.67 2.96 11.50
C ILE A 44 -20.11 3.43 10.12
N TYR A 45 -20.03 2.55 9.09
CA TYR A 45 -20.39 2.88 7.71
C TYR A 45 -21.78 2.38 7.29
N GLU A 46 -22.43 1.54 8.12
CA GLU A 46 -23.73 0.90 7.85
C GLU A 46 -23.76 0.12 6.52
N ARG A 47 -22.61 -0.46 6.17
CA ARG A 47 -22.42 -1.25 4.94
C ARG A 47 -21.20 -2.16 5.09
N ASP A 48 -21.11 -3.15 4.21
CA ASP A 48 -19.93 -3.99 4.11
C ASP A 48 -18.73 -3.20 3.56
N ARG A 49 -17.57 -3.47 4.15
CA ARG A 49 -16.28 -2.90 3.78
C ARG A 49 -15.33 -4.02 3.38
N GLU A 50 -14.62 -3.83 2.29
CA GLU A 50 -13.65 -4.79 1.78
C GLU A 50 -12.35 -4.71 2.58
N ILE A 51 -11.95 -5.86 3.15
CA ILE A 51 -10.67 -6.05 3.83
C ILE A 51 -9.97 -7.23 3.16
N ASN A 52 -8.78 -7.01 2.64
CA ASN A 52 -7.97 -8.02 1.98
C ASN A 52 -6.83 -8.47 2.88
N VAL A 53 -6.65 -9.77 3.05
CA VAL A 53 -5.63 -10.33 3.96
C VAL A 53 -4.71 -11.24 3.17
N TRP A 54 -3.41 -10.94 3.24
CA TRP A 54 -2.34 -11.83 2.82
C TRP A 54 -1.66 -12.41 4.05
N LEU A 55 -1.49 -13.74 4.05
CA LEU A 55 -0.80 -14.48 5.10
C LEU A 55 0.54 -14.99 4.57
N PRO A 56 1.60 -15.01 5.39
CA PRO A 56 2.89 -15.52 4.97
C PRO A 56 2.85 -17.02 4.67
N PRO A 57 3.71 -17.53 3.76
CA PRO A 57 3.81 -18.96 3.48
C PRO A 57 4.03 -19.78 4.75
N GLY A 58 3.31 -20.91 4.87
CA GLY A 58 3.39 -21.77 6.05
C GLY A 58 2.60 -21.26 7.27
N TYR A 59 1.79 -20.20 7.09
CA TYR A 59 0.94 -19.70 8.19
C TYR A 59 0.12 -20.82 8.83
N ASP A 60 -0.60 -21.64 8.06
CA ASP A 60 -1.50 -22.68 8.60
C ASP A 60 -0.74 -23.81 9.32
N ASP A 61 0.51 -24.06 8.95
CA ASP A 61 1.37 -25.10 9.53
C ASP A 61 2.16 -24.61 10.76
N SER A 62 2.01 -23.35 11.16
CA SER A 62 2.73 -22.69 12.25
C SER A 62 1.81 -22.28 13.39
N THR A 63 2.35 -22.20 14.60
CA THR A 63 1.70 -21.58 15.76
C THR A 63 2.26 -20.17 16.05
N THR A 64 3.16 -19.69 15.20
CA THR A 64 3.79 -18.36 15.33
C THR A 64 2.75 -17.25 15.24
N ALA A 65 2.91 -16.23 16.06
CA ALA A 65 2.19 -14.96 15.94
C ALA A 65 3.02 -13.97 15.10
N TYR A 66 2.36 -13.19 14.28
CA TYR A 66 2.98 -12.33 13.26
C TYR A 66 2.66 -10.85 13.48
N PRO A 67 3.58 -9.93 13.19
CA PRO A 67 3.27 -8.51 13.10
C PRO A 67 2.24 -8.28 11.98
N VAL A 68 1.50 -7.16 12.07
CA VAL A 68 0.47 -6.81 11.10
C VAL A 68 0.80 -5.47 10.44
N LEU A 69 0.88 -5.46 9.12
CA LEU A 69 0.92 -4.24 8.33
C LEU A 69 -0.48 -3.92 7.80
N TYR A 70 -1.04 -2.81 8.24
CA TYR A 70 -2.28 -2.24 7.70
C TYR A 70 -1.94 -1.33 6.53
N LEU A 71 -2.45 -1.68 5.35
CA LEU A 71 -2.19 -1.00 4.08
C LEU A 71 -3.42 -0.21 3.67
N LEU A 72 -3.28 1.10 3.56
CA LEU A 72 -4.30 1.99 3.00
C LEU A 72 -4.37 1.84 1.49
N ASP A 73 -5.49 2.21 0.88
CA ASP A 73 -5.78 1.90 -0.53
C ASP A 73 -5.53 0.42 -0.85
N GLY A 74 -5.89 -0.44 0.10
CA GLY A 74 -5.57 -1.87 0.09
C GLY A 74 -6.59 -2.74 -0.65
N GLY A 75 -7.32 -2.20 -1.61
CA GLY A 75 -8.19 -2.94 -2.52
C GLY A 75 -7.40 -3.66 -3.62
N VAL A 76 -8.09 -4.55 -4.35
CA VAL A 76 -7.48 -5.35 -5.42
C VAL A 76 -7.54 -4.64 -6.76
N THR A 77 -8.61 -3.88 -7.02
CA THR A 77 -8.83 -3.20 -8.31
C THR A 77 -8.38 -1.75 -8.22
N PHE A 78 -7.36 -1.39 -8.98
CA PHE A 78 -6.76 -0.04 -9.01
C PHE A 78 -6.25 0.48 -7.66
N GLN A 79 -5.91 -0.44 -6.75
CA GLN A 79 -5.32 -0.17 -5.45
C GLN A 79 -4.13 -1.11 -5.18
N ASP A 80 -3.54 -1.05 -3.99
CA ASP A 80 -2.14 -1.45 -3.78
C ASP A 80 -1.93 -2.83 -3.16
N PHE A 81 -3.02 -3.56 -2.83
CA PHE A 81 -2.91 -4.81 -2.07
C PHE A 81 -1.98 -5.85 -2.71
N HIS A 82 -2.18 -6.15 -4.00
CA HIS A 82 -1.48 -7.27 -4.65
C HIS A 82 0.02 -7.02 -4.83
N HIS A 83 0.45 -5.81 -5.13
CA HIS A 83 1.87 -5.54 -5.34
C HIS A 83 2.63 -5.25 -4.04
N ILE A 84 1.99 -4.71 -2.99
CA ILE A 84 2.62 -4.55 -1.67
C ILE A 84 2.70 -5.89 -0.94
N SER A 85 1.66 -6.74 -1.00
CA SER A 85 1.75 -8.12 -0.48
C SER A 85 2.79 -8.95 -1.23
N GLY A 86 3.00 -8.68 -2.53
CA GLY A 86 4.09 -9.28 -3.32
C GLY A 86 5.48 -8.90 -2.82
N ILE A 87 5.69 -7.67 -2.33
CA ILE A 87 6.94 -7.26 -1.66
C ILE A 87 7.14 -8.03 -0.36
N ALA A 88 6.10 -8.18 0.47
CA ALA A 88 6.15 -8.99 1.68
C ALA A 88 6.50 -10.45 1.36
N GLN A 89 5.82 -11.04 0.38
CA GLN A 89 6.10 -12.42 -0.07
C GLN A 89 7.55 -12.59 -0.53
N LEU A 90 8.07 -11.65 -1.31
CA LEU A 90 9.45 -11.70 -1.79
C LEU A 90 10.45 -11.66 -0.64
N GLY A 91 10.19 -10.82 0.37
CA GLY A 91 11.01 -10.70 1.57
C GLY A 91 11.06 -12.00 2.37
N THR A 92 9.89 -12.60 2.65
CA THR A 92 9.73 -13.90 3.31
C THR A 92 10.44 -15.02 2.57
N VAL A 93 10.15 -15.21 1.28
CA VAL A 93 10.69 -16.32 0.47
C VAL A 93 12.23 -16.26 0.37
N ASN A 94 12.78 -15.05 0.29
CA ASN A 94 14.24 -14.87 0.21
C ASN A 94 14.92 -14.69 1.58
N GLY A 95 14.18 -14.73 2.67
CA GLY A 95 14.73 -14.54 4.03
C GLY A 95 15.34 -13.14 4.25
N THR A 96 14.90 -12.13 3.51
CA THR A 96 15.40 -10.75 3.64
C THR A 96 14.59 -9.91 4.61
N THR A 97 13.40 -10.39 4.96
CA THR A 97 12.55 -9.85 6.03
C THR A 97 11.96 -11.01 6.84
N ARG A 98 11.55 -10.75 8.07
CA ARG A 98 10.67 -11.67 8.82
C ARG A 98 9.26 -11.62 8.26
N ASP A 99 8.50 -12.65 8.57
CA ASP A 99 7.12 -12.82 8.13
C ASP A 99 6.19 -11.76 8.76
N VAL A 100 5.21 -11.32 8.00
CA VAL A 100 4.22 -10.30 8.39
C VAL A 100 2.86 -10.66 7.78
N ILE A 101 1.78 -10.34 8.46
CA ILE A 101 0.43 -10.34 7.87
C ILE A 101 0.20 -8.99 7.19
N VAL A 102 -0.23 -8.97 5.94
CA VAL A 102 -0.63 -7.72 5.25
C VAL A 102 -2.14 -7.63 5.21
N VAL A 103 -2.69 -6.55 5.75
CA VAL A 103 -4.11 -6.25 5.80
C VAL A 103 -4.40 -5.04 4.94
N GLY A 104 -4.92 -5.24 3.75
CA GLY A 104 -5.35 -4.17 2.86
C GLY A 104 -6.75 -3.67 3.20
N ILE A 105 -6.87 -2.39 3.48
CA ILE A 105 -8.15 -1.71 3.74
C ILE A 105 -8.53 -0.96 2.47
N ALA A 106 -9.55 -1.46 1.76
CA ALA A 106 -9.98 -0.85 0.51
C ALA A 106 -10.65 0.50 0.75
N SER A 107 -10.22 1.51 0.00
CA SER A 107 -10.86 2.83 0.00
C SER A 107 -12.08 2.85 -0.92
N ALA A 108 -13.23 3.16 -0.37
CA ALA A 108 -14.49 3.27 -1.13
C ALA A 108 -14.72 4.70 -1.68
N ASP A 109 -14.38 5.70 -0.89
CA ASP A 109 -14.31 7.11 -1.29
C ASP A 109 -13.02 7.69 -0.71
N ARG A 110 -11.96 7.62 -1.48
CA ARG A 110 -10.60 7.91 -1.07
C ARG A 110 -10.43 9.30 -0.46
N ARG A 111 -11.11 10.32 -0.97
CA ARG A 111 -11.01 11.68 -0.45
C ARG A 111 -11.89 11.90 0.78
N ASN A 112 -12.98 11.19 0.87
CA ASN A 112 -13.78 11.17 2.09
C ASN A 112 -12.99 10.54 3.25
N GLU A 113 -12.37 9.40 2.99
CA GLU A 113 -11.79 8.52 4.03
C GLU A 113 -10.37 8.92 4.44
N LEU A 114 -9.55 9.40 3.50
CA LEU A 114 -8.13 9.64 3.73
C LEU A 114 -7.76 11.12 3.92
N ALA A 115 -8.68 12.05 3.66
CA ALA A 115 -8.41 13.47 3.82
C ALA A 115 -9.07 14.03 5.08
N LEU A 116 -8.33 14.86 5.80
CA LEU A 116 -8.87 15.64 6.91
C LEU A 116 -9.80 16.74 6.37
N PRO A 117 -10.76 17.24 7.20
CA PRO A 117 -11.62 18.35 6.83
C PRO A 117 -10.81 19.57 6.40
N THR A 118 -11.29 20.29 5.39
CA THR A 118 -10.66 21.52 4.89
C THR A 118 -11.66 22.68 4.90
N GLU A 119 -11.15 23.89 5.06
CA GLU A 119 -11.88 25.16 4.87
C GLU A 119 -11.62 25.76 3.49
N ASP A 120 -10.74 25.16 2.67
CA ASP A 120 -10.45 25.58 1.31
C ASP A 120 -11.66 25.34 0.40
N LEU A 121 -12.25 26.45 -0.05
CA LEU A 121 -13.48 26.42 -0.87
C LEU A 121 -13.28 25.75 -2.24
N GLU A 122 -12.07 25.77 -2.79
CA GLU A 122 -11.77 25.10 -4.06
C GLU A 122 -11.72 23.59 -3.85
N LEU A 123 -11.10 23.12 -2.76
CA LEU A 123 -11.08 21.70 -2.40
C LEU A 123 -12.46 21.20 -2.04
N ILE A 124 -13.26 21.96 -1.30
CA ILE A 124 -14.65 21.62 -0.97
C ILE A 124 -15.49 21.49 -2.26
N ALA A 125 -15.38 22.44 -3.17
CA ALA A 125 -16.13 22.43 -4.43
C ALA A 125 -15.69 21.26 -5.33
N ARG A 126 -14.39 20.96 -5.36
CA ARG A 126 -13.82 19.88 -6.19
C ARG A 126 -14.09 18.49 -5.61
N TYR A 127 -14.14 18.35 -4.29
CA TYR A 127 -14.27 17.09 -3.57
C TYR A 127 -15.34 17.21 -2.47
N PRO A 128 -16.61 17.26 -2.82
CA PRO A 128 -17.69 17.59 -1.86
C PRO A 128 -17.90 16.53 -0.75
N THR A 129 -17.39 15.33 -0.92
CA THR A 129 -17.47 14.25 0.09
C THR A 129 -16.28 14.20 1.03
N GLN A 130 -15.24 15.03 0.83
CA GLN A 130 -13.99 14.98 1.57
C GLN A 130 -14.13 15.20 3.09
N GLY A 131 -13.09 14.82 3.86
CA GLY A 131 -12.93 15.31 5.22
C GLY A 131 -13.54 14.44 6.32
N GLN A 132 -13.58 13.13 6.12
CA GLN A 132 -14.07 12.17 7.13
C GLN A 132 -12.97 11.24 7.65
N SER A 133 -11.70 11.68 7.61
CA SER A 133 -10.56 10.87 8.07
C SER A 133 -10.71 10.37 9.52
N ASP A 134 -11.30 11.17 10.41
CA ASP A 134 -11.58 10.75 11.79
C ASP A 134 -12.59 9.58 11.86
N ARG A 135 -13.57 9.55 10.94
CA ARG A 135 -14.52 8.43 10.84
C ARG A 135 -13.82 7.18 10.35
N PHE A 136 -12.93 7.31 9.39
CA PHE A 136 -12.17 6.20 8.83
C PHE A 136 -11.16 5.65 9.86
N ARG A 137 -10.51 6.52 10.64
CA ARG A 137 -9.61 6.12 11.72
C ARG A 137 -10.34 5.32 12.78
N ARG A 138 -11.55 5.76 13.20
CA ARG A 138 -12.39 4.98 14.12
C ARG A 138 -12.79 3.62 13.53
N PHE A 139 -13.15 3.56 12.25
CA PHE A 139 -13.43 2.29 11.58
C PHE A 139 -12.23 1.32 11.67
N ILE A 140 -11.02 1.82 11.46
CA ILE A 140 -9.82 1.00 11.58
C ILE A 140 -9.62 0.53 13.03
N ALA A 141 -9.71 1.44 13.99
CA ALA A 141 -9.48 1.14 15.41
C ALA A 141 -10.55 0.24 16.02
N ASP A 142 -11.82 0.53 15.75
CA ASP A 142 -12.93 -0.08 16.46
C ASP A 142 -13.48 -1.35 15.78
N GLU A 143 -13.23 -1.51 14.47
CA GLU A 143 -13.80 -2.62 13.70
C GLU A 143 -12.73 -3.46 12.98
N VAL A 144 -11.78 -2.85 12.26
CA VAL A 144 -10.78 -3.61 11.47
C VAL A 144 -9.76 -4.29 12.39
N GLN A 145 -9.11 -3.56 13.31
CA GLN A 145 -8.12 -4.14 14.21
C GLN A 145 -8.71 -5.29 15.05
N PRO A 146 -9.86 -5.13 15.73
CA PRO A 146 -10.48 -6.24 16.46
C PRO A 146 -10.87 -7.44 15.60
N PHE A 147 -11.31 -7.21 14.34
CA PHE A 147 -11.61 -8.29 13.40
C PHE A 147 -10.34 -9.10 13.06
N ILE A 148 -9.22 -8.43 12.82
CA ILE A 148 -7.94 -9.08 12.50
C ILE A 148 -7.40 -9.82 13.71
N GLU A 149 -7.36 -9.20 14.89
CA GLU A 149 -6.87 -9.79 16.13
C GLU A 149 -7.69 -11.00 16.57
N GLY A 150 -9.01 -10.95 16.39
CA GLY A 150 -9.90 -12.05 16.74
C GLY A 150 -9.83 -13.25 15.76
N ARG A 151 -9.26 -13.07 14.57
CA ARG A 151 -9.26 -14.08 13.51
C ARG A 151 -7.89 -14.64 13.19
N PHE A 152 -6.83 -13.88 13.39
CA PHE A 152 -5.48 -14.24 13.01
C PHE A 152 -4.52 -14.24 14.20
N ARG A 153 -3.41 -14.97 14.08
CA ARG A 153 -2.36 -15.01 15.09
C ARG A 153 -1.46 -13.78 14.94
N THR A 154 -1.85 -12.71 15.61
CA THR A 154 -1.11 -11.45 15.63
C THR A 154 -0.16 -11.38 16.82
N SER A 155 1.02 -10.77 16.65
CA SER A 155 2.00 -10.57 17.73
C SER A 155 1.70 -9.34 18.59
N GLY A 156 0.74 -8.52 18.18
CA GLY A 156 0.47 -7.20 18.76
C GLY A 156 1.31 -6.07 18.15
N GLU A 157 2.36 -6.37 17.38
CA GLU A 157 3.14 -5.36 16.65
C GLU A 157 2.37 -4.93 15.39
N THR A 158 2.14 -3.62 15.24
CA THR A 158 1.31 -3.07 14.17
C THR A 158 2.00 -1.93 13.43
N ALA A 159 1.76 -1.85 12.12
CA ALA A 159 2.20 -0.73 11.29
C ALA A 159 1.08 -0.26 10.36
N LEU A 160 1.04 1.05 10.07
CA LEU A 160 0.16 1.67 9.09
C LEU A 160 0.99 2.22 7.93
N MET A 161 0.65 1.84 6.69
CA MET A 161 1.34 2.30 5.49
C MET A 161 0.37 2.88 4.47
N GLY A 162 0.78 3.96 3.81
CA GLY A 162 0.05 4.54 2.70
C GLY A 162 0.87 5.52 1.87
N GLU A 163 0.43 5.70 0.63
CA GLU A 163 1.02 6.64 -0.32
C GLU A 163 0.05 7.80 -0.60
N SER A 164 0.60 8.98 -0.92
CA SER A 164 -0.19 10.13 -1.38
C SER A 164 -1.22 10.57 -0.33
N LEU A 165 -2.53 10.49 -0.61
CA LEU A 165 -3.59 10.72 0.39
C LEU A 165 -3.56 9.67 1.51
N GLY A 166 -3.18 8.42 1.20
CA GLY A 166 -2.90 7.41 2.22
C GLY A 166 -1.75 7.84 3.13
N GLY A 167 -0.67 8.39 2.57
CA GLY A 167 0.43 8.99 3.33
C GLY A 167 0.00 10.18 4.19
N LEU A 168 -0.89 11.04 3.68
CA LEU A 168 -1.50 12.13 4.46
C LEU A 168 -2.24 11.58 5.69
N PHE A 169 -3.07 10.54 5.49
CA PHE A 169 -3.80 9.89 6.58
C PHE A 169 -2.85 9.24 7.59
N VAL A 170 -1.76 8.61 7.13
CA VAL A 170 -0.71 8.06 8.02
C VAL A 170 -0.14 9.15 8.91
N VAL A 171 0.29 10.28 8.34
CA VAL A 171 0.82 11.42 9.10
C VAL A 171 -0.22 11.99 10.05
N GLU A 172 -1.46 12.16 9.60
CA GLU A 172 -2.55 12.65 10.46
C GLU A 172 -2.80 11.71 11.65
N THR A 173 -2.82 10.40 11.40
CA THR A 173 -3.03 9.40 12.45
C THR A 173 -1.90 9.40 13.46
N PHE A 174 -0.64 9.45 13.01
CA PHE A 174 0.52 9.59 13.89
C PHE A 174 0.43 10.85 14.76
N LEU A 175 0.04 11.97 14.19
CA LEU A 175 0.01 13.24 14.91
C LEU A 175 -1.14 13.31 15.91
N LYS A 176 -2.32 12.76 15.60
CA LYS A 176 -3.53 12.89 16.43
C LYS A 176 -3.73 11.72 17.40
N GLU A 177 -3.39 10.51 16.97
CA GLU A 177 -3.65 9.28 17.71
C GLU A 177 -2.46 8.29 17.60
N PRO A 178 -1.26 8.70 18.10
CA PRO A 178 -0.03 7.94 17.94
C PRO A 178 -0.05 6.55 18.59
N GLN A 179 -1.00 6.30 19.48
CA GLN A 179 -1.15 5.00 20.16
C GLN A 179 -1.79 3.91 19.29
N LEU A 180 -2.37 4.24 18.14
CA LEU A 180 -3.08 3.26 17.30
C LEU A 180 -2.16 2.25 16.60
N PHE A 181 -0.91 2.65 16.33
CA PHE A 181 0.07 1.78 15.69
C PHE A 181 1.45 1.99 16.30
N ASP A 182 2.32 0.97 16.19
CA ASP A 182 3.72 1.07 16.62
C ASP A 182 4.60 1.74 15.56
N ALA A 183 4.22 1.60 14.28
CA ALA A 183 4.96 2.19 13.17
C ALA A 183 4.04 2.84 12.12
N TYR A 184 4.56 3.90 11.49
CA TYR A 184 3.89 4.75 10.52
C TYR A 184 4.78 4.92 9.30
N VAL A 185 4.30 4.53 8.13
CA VAL A 185 5.04 4.66 6.85
C VAL A 185 4.26 5.53 5.90
N ALA A 186 4.69 6.76 5.72
CA ALA A 186 4.07 7.72 4.82
C ALA A 186 4.95 7.96 3.58
N VAL A 187 4.50 7.46 2.44
CA VAL A 187 5.20 7.60 1.15
C VAL A 187 4.55 8.75 0.39
N SER A 188 5.36 9.73 0.01
CA SER A 188 4.92 10.93 -0.73
C SER A 188 3.59 11.51 -0.21
N PRO A 189 3.48 11.79 1.10
CA PRO A 189 2.21 12.20 1.71
C PRO A 189 1.72 13.52 1.11
N SER A 190 0.44 13.58 0.76
CA SER A 190 -0.22 14.79 0.20
C SER A 190 -0.37 15.90 1.23
N LEU A 191 0.75 16.32 1.86
CA LEU A 191 0.76 17.32 2.93
C LEU A 191 0.35 18.71 2.46
N TRP A 192 0.27 18.94 1.15
CA TRP A 192 -0.27 20.17 0.54
C TRP A 192 -1.76 20.39 0.82
N TRP A 193 -2.49 19.32 1.18
CA TRP A 193 -3.91 19.39 1.49
C TRP A 193 -4.20 20.48 2.51
N ASP A 194 -5.26 21.25 2.26
CA ASP A 194 -5.66 22.40 3.10
C ASP A 194 -4.49 23.39 3.32
N GLY A 195 -3.78 23.70 2.23
CA GLY A 195 -2.63 24.61 2.25
C GLY A 195 -1.48 24.17 3.14
N GLY A 196 -1.36 22.89 3.49
CA GLY A 196 -0.32 22.38 4.39
C GLY A 196 -0.62 22.58 5.89
N ARG A 197 -1.88 22.74 6.27
CA ARG A 197 -2.28 23.00 7.66
C ARG A 197 -1.82 21.92 8.62
N LEU A 198 -1.93 20.64 8.24
CA LEU A 198 -1.49 19.53 9.08
C LEU A 198 0.00 19.63 9.44
N ALA A 199 0.86 19.88 8.46
CA ALA A 199 2.30 20.03 8.68
C ALA A 199 2.61 21.23 9.58
N ARG A 200 1.91 22.37 9.41
CA ARG A 200 2.11 23.55 10.27
C ARG A 200 1.65 23.31 11.72
N GLN A 201 0.64 22.47 11.92
CA GLN A 201 0.12 22.16 13.25
C GLN A 201 0.86 21.00 13.94
N ALA A 202 1.76 20.31 13.24
CA ALA A 202 2.43 19.11 13.75
C ALA A 202 3.12 19.33 15.10
N GLY A 203 3.81 20.45 15.29
CA GLY A 203 4.47 20.75 16.56
C GLY A 203 3.51 20.91 17.75
N ALA A 204 2.25 21.29 17.55
CA ALA A 204 1.26 21.31 18.61
C ALA A 204 0.88 19.89 19.03
N HIS A 205 0.59 19.00 18.07
CA HIS A 205 0.28 17.60 18.31
C HIS A 205 1.44 16.86 18.98
N LEU A 206 2.66 17.01 18.45
CA LEU A 206 3.85 16.31 18.96
C LEU A 206 4.14 16.61 20.44
N ARG A 207 3.85 17.82 20.92
CA ARG A 207 4.03 18.17 22.34
C ARG A 207 3.07 17.45 23.28
N ASP A 208 1.92 16.99 22.75
CA ASP A 208 0.91 16.27 23.52
C ASP A 208 1.12 14.74 23.48
N HIS A 209 2.11 14.26 22.71
CA HIS A 209 2.43 12.83 22.65
C HIS A 209 2.99 12.30 23.97
N SER A 210 2.63 11.06 24.30
CA SER A 210 3.35 10.28 25.31
C SER A 210 4.78 9.94 24.82
N ASN A 211 5.63 9.48 25.72
CA ASN A 211 6.98 9.05 25.38
C ASN A 211 7.04 7.55 25.00
N ASP A 212 5.90 6.98 24.60
CA ASP A 212 5.86 5.60 24.15
C ASP A 212 6.63 5.40 22.84
N PRO A 213 7.31 4.26 22.65
CA PRO A 213 8.05 4.01 21.43
C PRO A 213 7.17 4.03 20.19
N ARG A 214 7.54 4.84 19.20
CA ARG A 214 6.90 4.86 17.87
C ARG A 214 7.96 5.00 16.79
N THR A 215 7.71 4.39 15.64
CA THR A 215 8.58 4.53 14.46
C THR A 215 7.84 5.26 13.35
N VAL A 216 8.47 6.30 12.77
CA VAL A 216 7.89 7.06 11.66
C VAL A 216 8.87 7.07 10.49
N ILE A 217 8.45 6.57 9.35
CA ILE A 217 9.23 6.54 8.10
C ILE A 217 8.54 7.45 7.09
N LEU A 218 9.27 8.50 6.68
CA LEU A 218 8.80 9.47 5.69
C LEU A 218 9.69 9.41 4.46
N THR A 219 9.09 9.50 3.29
CA THR A 219 9.84 9.61 2.03
C THR A 219 9.08 10.48 1.03
N LEU A 220 9.83 11.15 0.16
CA LEU A 220 9.30 12.03 -0.88
C LEU A 220 10.17 11.93 -2.13
N GLY A 221 9.53 11.85 -3.31
CA GLY A 221 10.18 11.93 -4.61
C GLY A 221 10.52 13.37 -5.03
N ASP A 222 11.04 13.51 -6.25
CA ASP A 222 11.12 14.82 -6.91
C ASP A 222 9.73 15.19 -7.47
N GLU A 223 8.91 15.83 -6.64
CA GLU A 223 7.50 16.10 -6.92
C GLU A 223 7.17 17.60 -6.89
N GLY A 224 8.21 18.42 -6.87
CA GLY A 224 8.10 19.86 -6.92
C GLY A 224 7.81 20.54 -5.56
N PRO A 225 7.78 21.88 -5.56
CA PRO A 225 7.74 22.67 -4.33
C PRO A 225 6.42 22.54 -3.55
N GLU A 226 5.32 22.21 -4.21
CA GLU A 226 4.02 22.01 -3.57
C GLU A 226 4.03 20.82 -2.60
N MET A 227 4.76 19.76 -2.95
CA MET A 227 4.94 18.59 -2.10
C MET A 227 6.08 18.80 -1.10
N GLN A 228 7.19 19.40 -1.54
CA GLN A 228 8.40 19.57 -0.72
C GLN A 228 8.19 20.54 0.45
N ALA A 229 7.60 21.72 0.21
CA ALA A 229 7.50 22.75 1.24
C ALA A 229 6.74 22.29 2.51
N PRO A 230 5.56 21.67 2.44
CA PRO A 230 4.92 21.15 3.65
C PRO A 230 5.66 19.96 4.27
N MET A 231 6.41 19.15 3.50
CA MET A 231 7.28 18.11 4.05
C MET A 231 8.41 18.73 4.88
N ASP A 232 9.07 19.78 4.39
CA ASP A 232 10.13 20.49 5.14
C ASP A 232 9.59 21.05 6.46
N VAL A 233 8.36 21.57 6.46
CA VAL A 233 7.68 22.05 7.67
C VAL A 233 7.41 20.89 8.66
N LEU A 234 6.97 19.74 8.18
CA LEU A 234 6.75 18.56 9.03
C LEU A 234 8.08 18.07 9.64
N VAL A 235 9.12 17.95 8.82
CA VAL A 235 10.47 17.53 9.27
C VAL A 235 11.01 18.50 10.33
N ALA A 236 10.93 19.79 10.10
CA ALA A 236 11.35 20.78 11.10
C ALA A 236 10.56 20.69 12.42
N ASN A 237 9.27 20.34 12.35
CA ASN A 237 8.49 20.10 13.58
C ASN A 237 8.91 18.82 14.29
N LEU A 238 9.22 17.74 13.58
CA LEU A 238 9.73 16.51 14.16
C LEU A 238 11.09 16.75 14.85
N GLU A 239 12.01 17.47 14.20
CA GLU A 239 13.32 17.82 14.78
C GLU A 239 13.19 18.58 16.10
N ASN A 240 12.21 19.48 16.21
CA ASN A 240 12.08 20.37 17.35
C ASN A 240 11.18 19.82 18.48
N TYR A 241 10.21 18.94 18.15
CA TYR A 241 9.13 18.58 19.08
C TYR A 241 8.87 17.10 19.22
N ALA A 242 9.51 16.21 18.43
CA ALA A 242 9.31 14.77 18.62
C ALA A 242 9.79 14.33 20.01
N MET A 243 8.95 13.55 20.70
CA MET A 243 9.32 12.97 21.98
C MET A 243 10.47 11.98 21.83
N PRO A 244 11.34 11.79 22.86
CA PRO A 244 12.48 10.86 22.78
C PRO A 244 12.11 9.41 22.42
N GLY A 245 10.88 8.97 22.72
CA GLY A 245 10.37 7.65 22.32
C GLY A 245 10.05 7.53 20.82
N VAL A 246 9.96 8.64 20.09
CA VAL A 246 9.67 8.63 18.65
C VAL A 246 10.98 8.52 17.87
N THR A 247 11.18 7.39 17.21
CA THR A 247 12.22 7.22 16.20
C THR A 247 11.65 7.57 14.84
N TRP A 248 12.22 8.56 14.18
CA TRP A 248 11.73 8.99 12.87
C TRP A 248 12.87 9.15 11.86
N ASP A 249 12.53 9.02 10.60
CA ASP A 249 13.44 9.21 9.47
C ASP A 249 12.71 9.83 8.28
N PHE A 250 13.40 10.72 7.59
CA PHE A 250 12.98 11.25 6.30
C PHE A 250 14.05 10.94 5.26
N THR A 251 13.71 10.10 4.28
CA THR A 251 14.58 9.72 3.18
C THR A 251 14.06 10.30 1.86
N PRO A 252 14.65 11.42 1.36
CA PRO A 252 14.32 11.93 0.04
C PRO A 252 14.78 10.97 -1.06
N ARG A 253 13.98 10.86 -2.13
CA ARG A 253 14.24 10.01 -3.30
C ARG A 253 14.26 10.84 -4.58
N PRO A 254 15.29 11.64 -4.83
CA PRO A 254 15.30 12.64 -5.89
C PRO A 254 15.33 12.06 -7.30
N THR A 255 15.50 10.75 -7.46
CA THR A 255 15.43 10.05 -8.75
C THR A 255 14.05 9.44 -9.02
N GLU A 256 13.14 9.53 -8.05
CA GLU A 256 11.79 9.00 -8.15
C GLU A 256 10.77 10.14 -8.30
N SER A 257 9.69 9.85 -8.98
CA SER A 257 8.50 10.69 -9.04
C SER A 257 7.37 10.10 -8.20
N HIS A 258 6.27 10.82 -8.04
CA HIS A 258 5.05 10.32 -7.39
C HIS A 258 4.57 8.97 -7.95
N ALA A 259 4.74 8.72 -9.25
CA ALA A 259 4.30 7.49 -9.89
C ALA A 259 5.28 6.31 -9.74
N THR A 260 6.52 6.54 -9.29
CA THR A 260 7.56 5.49 -9.26
C THR A 260 8.07 5.17 -7.86
N ILE A 261 7.86 6.04 -6.90
CA ILE A 261 8.46 5.98 -5.56
C ILE A 261 7.97 4.80 -4.71
N TYR A 262 6.70 4.37 -4.88
CA TYR A 262 6.04 3.56 -3.88
C TYR A 262 6.71 2.20 -3.65
N HIS A 263 7.01 1.42 -4.70
CA HIS A 263 7.60 0.09 -4.53
C HIS A 263 8.97 0.12 -3.85
N GLY A 264 9.84 1.05 -4.26
CA GLY A 264 11.16 1.20 -3.64
C GLY A 264 11.09 1.64 -2.19
N ALA A 265 10.18 2.56 -1.86
CA ALA A 265 9.92 3.01 -0.51
C ALA A 265 9.34 1.91 0.38
N ALA A 266 8.34 1.17 -0.12
CA ALA A 266 7.75 0.05 0.60
C ALA A 266 8.77 -1.06 0.88
N LEU A 267 9.58 -1.45 -0.11
CA LEU A 267 10.64 -2.46 0.09
C LEU A 267 11.62 -2.05 1.20
N GLU A 268 12.02 -0.77 1.23
CA GLU A 268 12.90 -0.28 2.29
C GLU A 268 12.21 -0.28 3.66
N ALA A 269 10.94 0.16 3.72
CA ALA A 269 10.14 0.14 4.93
C ALA A 269 9.99 -1.29 5.49
N PHE A 270 9.72 -2.29 4.65
CA PHE A 270 9.68 -3.69 5.08
C PHE A 270 10.99 -4.15 5.70
N ARG A 271 12.15 -3.82 5.09
CA ARG A 271 13.47 -4.18 5.61
C ARG A 271 13.80 -3.51 6.94
N ARG A 272 13.29 -2.31 7.17
CA ARG A 272 13.50 -1.56 8.41
C ARG A 272 12.58 -2.02 9.53
N LEU A 273 11.30 -2.23 9.25
CA LEU A 273 10.32 -2.64 10.25
C LEU A 273 10.40 -4.13 10.57
N TYR A 274 10.69 -4.94 9.57
CA TYR A 274 10.70 -6.40 9.68
C TYR A 274 12.03 -6.98 9.24
N PRO A 275 13.17 -6.61 9.89
CA PRO A 275 14.48 -7.14 9.50
C PRO A 275 14.49 -8.67 9.62
N ALA A 276 15.23 -9.33 8.73
CA ALA A 276 15.44 -10.77 8.81
C ALA A 276 15.95 -11.18 10.21
N PRO A 277 15.56 -12.34 10.72
CA PRO A 277 16.14 -12.87 11.94
C PRO A 277 17.66 -12.93 11.78
N GLN A 278 18.41 -12.41 12.76
CA GLN A 278 19.86 -12.59 12.76
C GLN A 278 20.12 -14.09 12.91
N THR A 279 20.68 -14.72 11.88
CA THR A 279 21.23 -16.07 12.01
C THR A 279 22.39 -15.94 12.98
N GLY A 280 22.17 -16.38 14.23
CA GLY A 280 23.25 -16.45 15.19
C GLY A 280 24.35 -17.35 14.62
N ASP A 281 25.57 -16.83 14.60
CA ASP A 281 26.77 -17.60 14.30
C ASP A 281 26.95 -18.78 15.26
#